data_a5534a22054eaf9f4eafe3a0eaf635c6
#
_entry.id   a5534a22054eaf9f4eafe3a0eaf635c6
#
_cell.length_a   1.000
_cell.length_b   1.000
_cell.length_c   1.000
_cell.angle_alpha   90.00
_cell.angle_beta   90.00
_cell.angle_gamma   90.00
#
_symmetry.space_group_name_H-M   'P 1'
#
loop_
_entity.id
_entity.type
_entity.pdbx_description
1 polymer ?
#
loop_
_entity_poly.entity_id
_entity_poly.type
_entity_poly.pdbx_seq_one_letter_code
_entity_poly.pdbx_strand_id
1 'polypeptide(L)'
;ETVIDQLPFQLTQSQSKAVNEILEDFRKNYPMKRLLQGDVGSGKTVVATIASYAAIKSGYQVALMAPTEVLAEQHFASINQFMNKDQCDIYLLTSSIKDRENILDNLNNGKPALYIGTHALIQESIKFSNLGFAIIDEQQRFGVEQRKKLINETGDIPDQLVMTATPIPRTTALSIYGDLEISSINELPPGRKDITSHLIELSLIHI
;
A
#
# COMPACT_ATOMS: atom_id res chain seq x y z
N GLU A 1 8.03 -20.56 -6.52
CA GLU A 1 8.89 -19.44 -6.07
C GLU A 1 8.00 -18.32 -5.56
N THR A 2 8.18 -17.93 -4.31
CA THR A 2 7.43 -16.82 -3.70
C THR A 2 8.10 -15.50 -4.07
N VAL A 3 7.35 -14.38 -4.09
CA VAL A 3 7.94 -13.03 -4.30
C VAL A 3 9.07 -12.77 -3.30
N ILE A 4 8.99 -13.35 -2.11
CA ILE A 4 10.03 -13.24 -1.06
C ILE A 4 11.38 -13.79 -1.54
N ASP A 5 11.38 -14.88 -2.31
CA ASP A 5 12.61 -15.51 -2.81
C ASP A 5 13.32 -14.67 -3.90
N GLN A 6 12.60 -13.71 -4.48
CA GLN A 6 13.09 -12.84 -5.56
C GLN A 6 13.51 -11.45 -5.06
N LEU A 7 13.28 -11.16 -3.81
CA LEU A 7 13.72 -9.88 -3.23
C LEU A 7 15.26 -9.84 -3.22
N PRO A 8 15.88 -8.71 -3.61
CA PRO A 8 17.34 -8.55 -3.60
C PRO A 8 17.92 -8.40 -2.18
N PHE A 9 17.10 -8.57 -1.16
CA PHE A 9 17.45 -8.44 0.25
C PHE A 9 16.58 -9.39 1.11
N GLN A 10 17.02 -9.64 2.32
CA GLN A 10 16.22 -10.37 3.30
C GLN A 10 15.30 -9.41 4.06
N LEU A 11 14.07 -9.86 4.34
CA LEU A 11 13.16 -9.12 5.18
C LEU A 11 13.69 -9.04 6.60
N THR A 12 13.48 -7.89 7.25
CA THR A 12 13.72 -7.78 8.69
C THR A 12 12.71 -8.64 9.46
N GLN A 13 12.99 -8.86 10.74
CA GLN A 13 12.11 -9.66 11.59
C GLN A 13 10.74 -9.01 11.73
N SER A 14 10.69 -7.68 11.89
CA SER A 14 9.44 -6.92 11.98
C SER A 14 8.67 -6.89 10.65
N GLN A 15 9.34 -6.83 9.51
CA GLN A 15 8.70 -6.94 8.19
C GLN A 15 8.10 -8.33 7.98
N SER A 16 8.85 -9.40 8.28
CA SER A 16 8.37 -10.78 8.18
C SER A 16 7.17 -11.03 9.08
N LYS A 17 7.19 -10.49 10.30
CA LYS A 17 6.07 -10.56 11.23
C LYS A 17 4.84 -9.86 10.66
N ALA A 18 4.98 -8.63 10.14
CA ALA A 18 3.88 -7.89 9.56
C ALA A 18 3.26 -8.60 8.34
N VAL A 19 4.09 -9.20 7.48
CA VAL A 19 3.61 -10.02 6.35
C VAL A 19 2.79 -11.20 6.85
N ASN A 20 3.29 -11.94 7.84
CA ASN A 20 2.58 -13.11 8.37
C ASN A 20 1.24 -12.71 9.00
N GLU A 21 1.19 -11.62 9.78
CA GLU A 21 -0.03 -11.10 10.38
C GLU A 21 -1.09 -10.76 9.30
N ILE A 22 -0.69 -10.13 8.19
CA ILE A 22 -1.59 -9.82 7.07
C ILE A 22 -2.08 -11.10 6.38
N LEU A 23 -1.18 -12.05 6.12
CA LEU A 23 -1.54 -13.31 5.47
C LEU A 23 -2.46 -14.20 6.36
N GLU A 24 -2.31 -14.11 7.68
CA GLU A 24 -3.23 -14.74 8.63
C GLU A 24 -4.61 -14.08 8.60
N ASP A 25 -4.66 -12.74 8.49
CA ASP A 25 -5.92 -12.02 8.38
C ASP A 25 -6.68 -12.41 7.11
N PHE A 26 -6.01 -12.56 5.97
CA PHE A 26 -6.63 -13.01 4.70
C PHE A 26 -7.31 -14.38 4.80
N ARG A 27 -7.00 -15.18 5.82
CA ARG A 27 -7.64 -16.49 6.07
C ARG A 27 -8.88 -16.40 6.94
N LYS A 28 -9.17 -15.22 7.51
CA LYS A 28 -10.31 -15.01 8.39
C LYS A 28 -11.60 -14.88 7.59
N ASN A 29 -12.73 -15.16 8.24
CA ASN A 29 -14.06 -15.06 7.62
C ASN A 29 -14.65 -13.65 7.69
N TYR A 30 -13.86 -12.66 8.03
CA TYR A 30 -14.24 -11.25 8.09
C TYR A 30 -13.13 -10.37 7.52
N PRO A 31 -13.50 -9.25 6.91
CA PRO A 31 -12.54 -8.36 6.27
C PRO A 31 -11.48 -7.84 7.24
N MET A 32 -10.22 -7.92 6.82
CA MET A 32 -9.10 -7.33 7.55
C MET A 32 -9.24 -5.82 7.62
N LYS A 33 -8.94 -5.25 8.78
CA LYS A 33 -8.72 -3.82 8.97
C LYS A 33 -7.43 -3.63 9.74
N ARG A 34 -6.33 -3.33 9.05
CA ARG A 34 -5.00 -3.29 9.65
C ARG A 34 -4.27 -1.98 9.36
N LEU A 35 -3.60 -1.45 10.38
CA LEU A 35 -2.68 -0.32 10.30
C LEU A 35 -1.24 -0.84 10.29
N LEU A 36 -0.50 -0.57 9.23
CA LEU A 36 0.93 -0.82 9.13
C LEU A 36 1.68 0.50 9.38
N GLN A 37 2.30 0.60 10.53
CA GLN A 37 3.08 1.77 10.90
C GLN A 37 4.58 1.48 10.90
N GLY A 38 5.38 2.48 10.55
CA GLY A 38 6.83 2.39 10.55
C GLY A 38 7.43 3.64 9.91
N ASP A 39 8.64 3.99 10.29
CA ASP A 39 9.34 5.17 9.78
C ASP A 39 9.45 5.19 8.26
N VAL A 40 9.77 6.37 7.71
CA VAL A 40 10.12 6.50 6.29
C VAL A 40 11.30 5.60 5.97
N GLY A 41 11.14 4.73 4.95
CA GLY A 41 12.18 3.78 4.56
C GLY A 41 12.24 2.51 5.43
N SER A 42 11.30 2.26 6.33
CA SER A 42 11.21 0.99 7.09
C SER A 42 10.80 -0.22 6.23
N GLY A 43 10.37 0.01 4.98
CA GLY A 43 9.97 -1.05 4.05
C GLY A 43 8.49 -1.39 4.07
N LYS A 44 7.59 -0.48 4.47
CA LYS A 44 6.14 -0.67 4.40
C LYS A 44 5.69 -1.09 2.99
N THR A 45 6.26 -0.47 1.95
CA THR A 45 5.94 -0.78 0.55
C THR A 45 6.27 -2.24 0.21
N VAL A 46 7.36 -2.79 0.72
CA VAL A 46 7.72 -4.20 0.49
C VAL A 46 6.69 -5.14 1.12
N VAL A 47 6.27 -4.87 2.35
CA VAL A 47 5.21 -5.65 3.04
C VAL A 47 3.91 -5.58 2.24
N ALA A 48 3.49 -4.38 1.82
CA ALA A 48 2.31 -4.18 0.98
C ALA A 48 2.41 -4.90 -0.37
N THR A 49 3.60 -4.92 -0.98
CA THR A 49 3.87 -5.64 -2.24
C THR A 49 3.67 -7.15 -2.09
N ILE A 50 4.23 -7.75 -1.04
CA ILE A 50 4.09 -9.20 -0.79
C ILE A 50 2.61 -9.55 -0.53
N ALA A 51 1.90 -8.75 0.27
CA ALA A 51 0.48 -8.95 0.53
C ALA A 51 -0.36 -8.79 -0.75
N SER A 52 -0.05 -7.79 -1.59
CA SER A 52 -0.70 -7.59 -2.90
C SER A 52 -0.53 -8.81 -3.80
N TYR A 53 0.68 -9.34 -3.87
CA TYR A 53 0.95 -10.54 -4.66
C TYR A 53 0.11 -11.74 -4.20
N ALA A 54 0.00 -11.96 -2.89
CA ALA A 54 -0.82 -13.03 -2.36
C ALA A 54 -2.30 -12.89 -2.73
N ALA A 55 -2.86 -11.67 -2.64
CA ALA A 55 -4.23 -11.38 -3.03
C ALA A 55 -4.45 -11.58 -4.55
N ILE A 56 -3.52 -11.12 -5.41
CA ILE A 56 -3.59 -11.29 -6.86
C ILE A 56 -3.52 -12.76 -7.25
N LYS A 57 -2.63 -13.55 -6.62
CA LYS A 57 -2.54 -15.00 -6.87
C LYS A 57 -3.78 -15.76 -6.40
N SER A 58 -4.53 -15.20 -5.47
CA SER A 58 -5.84 -15.71 -5.05
C SER A 58 -6.99 -15.28 -5.97
N GLY A 59 -6.70 -14.55 -7.06
CA GLY A 59 -7.68 -14.15 -8.07
C GLY A 59 -8.35 -12.79 -7.83
N TYR A 60 -7.85 -11.99 -6.90
CA TYR A 60 -8.43 -10.70 -6.55
C TYR A 60 -7.72 -9.53 -7.23
N GLN A 61 -8.48 -8.47 -7.43
CA GLN A 61 -7.94 -7.14 -7.74
C GLN A 61 -7.44 -6.49 -6.45
N VAL A 62 -6.34 -5.73 -6.58
CA VAL A 62 -5.76 -4.97 -5.47
C VAL A 62 -5.69 -3.50 -5.86
N ALA A 63 -6.14 -2.61 -4.98
CA ALA A 63 -6.02 -1.17 -5.14
C ALA A 63 -4.99 -0.60 -4.16
N LEU A 64 -4.04 0.21 -4.65
CA LEU A 64 -3.15 1.01 -3.83
C LEU A 64 -3.40 2.48 -4.08
N MET A 65 -3.94 3.16 -3.08
CA MET A 65 -4.28 4.58 -3.15
C MET A 65 -3.19 5.42 -2.48
N ALA A 66 -2.55 6.27 -3.26
CA ALA A 66 -1.54 7.23 -2.81
C ALA A 66 -2.11 8.66 -2.77
N PRO A 67 -1.63 9.52 -1.86
CA PRO A 67 -2.19 10.87 -1.69
C PRO A 67 -1.87 11.82 -2.85
N THR A 68 -0.82 11.55 -3.62
CA THR A 68 -0.40 12.36 -4.76
C THR A 68 0.04 11.49 -5.93
N GLU A 69 0.00 12.03 -7.16
CA GLU A 69 0.48 11.32 -8.35
C GLU A 69 1.96 10.97 -8.27
N VAL A 70 2.78 11.85 -7.71
CA VAL A 70 4.22 11.60 -7.51
C VAL A 70 4.45 10.39 -6.61
N LEU A 71 3.68 10.25 -5.52
CA LEU A 71 3.77 9.09 -4.64
C LEU A 71 3.21 7.82 -5.31
N ALA A 72 2.16 7.93 -6.11
CA ALA A 72 1.65 6.82 -6.90
C ALA A 72 2.71 6.30 -7.90
N GLU A 73 3.40 7.21 -8.60
CA GLU A 73 4.51 6.89 -9.50
C GLU A 73 5.70 6.27 -8.77
N GLN A 74 6.04 6.77 -7.58
CA GLN A 74 7.09 6.19 -6.74
C GLN A 74 6.75 4.77 -6.28
N HIS A 75 5.50 4.52 -5.85
CA HIS A 75 5.04 3.17 -5.52
C HIS A 75 5.10 2.26 -6.75
N PHE A 76 4.61 2.73 -7.89
CA PHE A 76 4.65 1.97 -9.14
C PHE A 76 6.08 1.59 -9.53
N ALA A 77 7.02 2.53 -9.50
CA ALA A 77 8.43 2.28 -9.81
C ALA A 77 9.06 1.29 -8.81
N SER A 78 8.83 1.47 -7.52
CA SER A 78 9.38 0.61 -6.47
C SER A 78 8.84 -0.82 -6.56
N ILE A 79 7.53 -0.96 -6.75
CA ILE A 79 6.89 -2.28 -6.81
C ILE A 79 7.32 -3.04 -8.06
N ASN A 80 7.46 -2.37 -9.21
CA ASN A 80 7.99 -3.00 -10.43
C ASN A 80 9.44 -3.49 -10.31
N GLN A 81 10.22 -3.00 -9.34
CA GLN A 81 11.55 -3.55 -9.05
C GLN A 81 11.50 -4.89 -8.32
N PHE A 82 10.43 -5.14 -7.56
CA PHE A 82 10.27 -6.35 -6.74
C PHE A 82 9.41 -7.42 -7.40
N MET A 83 8.51 -7.01 -8.30
CA MET A 83 7.57 -7.89 -8.98
C MET A 83 7.86 -7.89 -10.47
N ASN A 84 8.21 -9.06 -11.03
CA ASN A 84 8.39 -9.20 -12.48
C ASN A 84 7.03 -9.14 -13.19
N LYS A 85 6.99 -8.53 -14.38
CA LYS A 85 5.79 -8.45 -15.23
C LYS A 85 5.18 -9.82 -15.56
N ASP A 86 5.99 -10.87 -15.57
CA ASP A 86 5.52 -12.23 -15.81
C ASP A 86 4.74 -12.83 -14.63
N GLN A 87 4.78 -12.18 -13.47
CA GLN A 87 4.15 -12.67 -12.24
C GLN A 87 2.79 -12.06 -11.97
N CYS A 88 2.64 -10.77 -12.19
CA CYS A 88 1.37 -10.05 -12.10
C CYS A 88 1.43 -8.74 -12.88
N ASP A 89 0.28 -8.31 -13.36
CA ASP A 89 0.13 -7.00 -13.97
C ASP A 89 0.03 -5.91 -12.91
N ILE A 90 0.69 -4.77 -13.18
CA ILE A 90 0.65 -3.58 -12.34
C ILE A 90 0.26 -2.41 -13.23
N TYR A 91 -0.80 -1.71 -12.86
CA TYR A 91 -1.33 -0.57 -13.58
C TYR A 91 -1.22 0.70 -12.74
N LEU A 92 -0.81 1.78 -13.37
CA LEU A 92 -0.80 3.12 -12.77
C LEU A 92 -1.95 3.93 -13.35
N LEU A 93 -2.82 4.47 -12.49
CA LEU A 93 -3.94 5.33 -12.86
C LEU A 93 -3.70 6.74 -12.31
N THR A 94 -3.17 7.62 -13.16
CA THR A 94 -3.02 9.04 -12.91
C THR A 94 -3.78 9.85 -13.97
N SER A 95 -3.89 11.16 -13.80
CA SER A 95 -4.60 12.02 -14.75
C SER A 95 -3.97 12.05 -16.15
N SER A 96 -2.67 11.74 -16.27
CA SER A 96 -1.87 11.86 -17.49
C SER A 96 -1.70 10.58 -18.31
N ILE A 97 -2.38 9.48 -17.94
CA ILE A 97 -2.16 8.17 -18.58
C ILE A 97 -2.79 8.08 -19.96
N LYS A 98 -1.97 7.63 -20.93
CA LYS A 98 -2.36 7.45 -22.33
C LYS A 98 -3.20 6.19 -22.61
N ASP A 99 -3.13 5.16 -21.77
CA ASP A 99 -3.77 3.84 -21.98
C ASP A 99 -4.92 3.58 -21.01
N ARG A 100 -5.65 4.65 -20.66
CA ARG A 100 -6.70 4.61 -19.63
C ARG A 100 -7.84 3.61 -19.98
N GLU A 101 -8.24 3.54 -21.24
CA GLU A 101 -9.35 2.66 -21.67
C GLU A 101 -9.03 1.19 -21.45
N ASN A 102 -7.84 0.74 -21.86
CA ASN A 102 -7.40 -0.65 -21.66
C ASN A 102 -7.31 -1.01 -20.18
N ILE A 103 -6.82 -0.08 -19.33
CA ILE A 103 -6.76 -0.30 -17.88
C ILE A 103 -8.16 -0.41 -17.29
N LEU A 104 -9.10 0.43 -17.72
CA LEU A 104 -10.48 0.39 -17.26
C LEU A 104 -11.17 -0.92 -17.70
N ASP A 105 -10.93 -1.39 -18.92
CA ASP A 105 -11.46 -2.67 -19.40
C ASP A 105 -10.94 -3.85 -18.57
N ASN A 106 -9.65 -3.89 -18.29
CA ASN A 106 -9.07 -4.91 -17.41
C ASN A 106 -9.67 -4.87 -15.99
N LEU A 107 -9.88 -3.67 -15.46
CA LEU A 107 -10.46 -3.45 -14.15
C LEU A 107 -11.92 -3.89 -14.10
N ASN A 108 -12.73 -3.50 -15.10
CA ASN A 108 -14.14 -3.86 -15.20
C ASN A 108 -14.35 -5.36 -15.45
N ASN A 109 -13.41 -6.02 -16.14
CA ASN A 109 -13.44 -7.46 -16.38
C ASN A 109 -12.93 -8.29 -15.18
N GLY A 110 -12.60 -7.64 -14.06
CA GLY A 110 -12.15 -8.32 -12.85
C GLY A 110 -10.76 -8.94 -12.96
N LYS A 111 -9.90 -8.46 -13.88
CA LYS A 111 -8.56 -9.00 -14.06
C LYS A 111 -7.74 -8.85 -12.78
N PRO A 112 -7.24 -9.95 -12.18
CA PRO A 112 -6.39 -9.89 -11.01
C PRO A 112 -5.11 -9.12 -11.32
N ALA A 113 -4.92 -7.98 -10.66
CA ALA A 113 -3.79 -7.08 -10.87
C ALA A 113 -3.70 -6.08 -9.72
N LEU A 114 -2.56 -5.38 -9.64
CA LEU A 114 -2.39 -4.24 -8.75
C LEU A 114 -2.68 -2.94 -9.51
N TYR A 115 -3.65 -2.19 -9.04
CA TYR A 115 -4.03 -0.87 -9.56
C TYR A 115 -3.55 0.21 -8.59
N ILE A 116 -2.60 1.01 -9.02
CA ILE A 116 -2.00 2.09 -8.22
C ILE A 116 -2.51 3.42 -8.75
N GLY A 117 -2.92 4.30 -7.87
CA GLY A 117 -3.39 5.63 -8.27
C GLY A 117 -3.66 6.54 -7.09
N THR A 118 -4.31 7.66 -7.40
CA THR A 118 -4.75 8.63 -6.41
C THR A 118 -6.28 8.53 -6.22
N HIS A 119 -6.94 9.64 -5.90
CA HIS A 119 -8.40 9.74 -5.92
C HIS A 119 -9.03 9.35 -7.28
N ALA A 120 -8.22 9.21 -8.33
CA ALA A 120 -8.67 8.69 -9.62
C ALA A 120 -9.26 7.27 -9.49
N LEU A 121 -8.77 6.44 -8.55
CA LEU A 121 -9.27 5.08 -8.29
C LEU A 121 -10.70 5.02 -7.72
N ILE A 122 -11.23 6.15 -7.24
CA ILE A 122 -12.56 6.26 -6.63
C ILE A 122 -13.53 7.14 -7.43
N GLN A 123 -13.20 7.41 -8.69
CA GLN A 123 -14.11 8.12 -9.61
C GLN A 123 -15.27 7.20 -10.01
N GLU A 124 -16.45 7.78 -10.28
CA GLU A 124 -17.65 7.03 -10.68
C GLU A 124 -17.47 6.18 -11.96
N SER A 125 -16.50 6.54 -12.79
CA SER A 125 -16.13 5.79 -13.99
C SER A 125 -15.31 4.53 -13.71
N ILE A 126 -14.86 4.31 -12.47
CA ILE A 126 -14.02 3.18 -12.08
C ILE A 126 -14.82 2.25 -11.17
N LYS A 127 -15.01 1.02 -11.61
CA LYS A 127 -15.69 -0.02 -10.84
C LYS A 127 -14.85 -1.28 -10.79
N PHE A 128 -14.36 -1.58 -9.61
CA PHE A 128 -13.68 -2.85 -9.38
C PHE A 128 -14.73 -3.99 -9.37
N SER A 129 -14.55 -4.98 -10.22
CA SER A 129 -15.48 -6.13 -10.26
C SER A 129 -15.15 -7.19 -9.21
N ASN A 130 -13.91 -7.24 -8.73
CA ASN A 130 -13.47 -8.24 -7.75
C ASN A 130 -12.34 -7.68 -6.84
N LEU A 131 -12.58 -6.53 -6.20
CA LEU A 131 -11.62 -5.93 -5.28
C LEU A 131 -11.56 -6.73 -3.98
N GLY A 132 -10.48 -7.46 -3.74
CA GLY A 132 -10.27 -8.20 -2.51
C GLY A 132 -9.37 -7.50 -1.50
N PHE A 133 -8.50 -6.58 -1.95
CA PHE A 133 -7.55 -5.91 -1.06
C PHE A 133 -7.37 -4.44 -1.44
N ALA A 134 -7.51 -3.55 -0.46
CA ALA A 134 -7.35 -2.11 -0.60
C ALA A 134 -6.23 -1.59 0.33
N ILE A 135 -5.24 -0.95 -0.25
CA ILE A 135 -4.11 -0.33 0.45
C ILE A 135 -4.25 1.18 0.38
N ILE A 136 -4.18 1.85 1.51
CA ILE A 136 -4.30 3.31 1.62
C ILE A 136 -3.02 3.84 2.25
N ASP A 137 -2.23 4.56 1.47
CA ASP A 137 -1.00 5.18 1.96
C ASP A 137 -1.29 6.58 2.53
N GLU A 138 -0.71 6.89 3.70
CA GLU A 138 -0.88 8.18 4.39
C GLU A 138 -2.36 8.60 4.54
N GLN A 139 -3.15 7.73 5.15
CA GLN A 139 -4.62 7.86 5.29
C GLN A 139 -5.10 9.24 5.79
N GLN A 140 -4.31 9.95 6.61
CA GLN A 140 -4.68 11.28 7.14
C GLN A 140 -4.90 12.32 6.04
N ARG A 141 -4.41 12.06 4.83
CA ARG A 141 -4.57 12.94 3.65
C ARG A 141 -5.84 12.67 2.86
N PHE A 142 -6.60 11.63 3.22
CA PHE A 142 -7.84 11.27 2.55
C PHE A 142 -9.07 11.55 3.43
N GLY A 143 -10.12 12.11 2.84
CA GLY A 143 -11.41 12.29 3.50
C GLY A 143 -12.10 10.95 3.82
N VAL A 144 -12.95 10.95 4.84
CA VAL A 144 -13.71 9.74 5.27
C VAL A 144 -14.60 9.22 4.11
N GLU A 145 -15.18 10.10 3.31
CA GLU A 145 -16.05 9.74 2.19
C GLU A 145 -15.28 9.09 1.02
N GLN A 146 -14.07 9.54 0.75
CA GLN A 146 -13.22 8.98 -0.31
C GLN A 146 -12.86 7.52 -0.02
N ARG A 147 -12.58 7.21 1.24
CA ARG A 147 -12.31 5.85 1.70
C ARG A 147 -13.54 4.95 1.61
N LYS A 148 -14.70 5.47 2.02
CA LYS A 148 -15.96 4.74 1.93
C LYS A 148 -16.33 4.41 0.49
N LYS A 149 -16.05 5.29 -0.47
CA LYS A 149 -16.31 5.01 -1.90
C LYS A 149 -15.50 3.82 -2.40
N LEU A 150 -14.20 3.77 -2.14
CA LEU A 150 -13.37 2.63 -2.54
C LEU A 150 -13.89 1.28 -1.98
N ILE A 151 -14.45 1.32 -0.77
CA ILE A 151 -14.88 0.12 -0.02
C ILE A 151 -16.32 -0.28 -0.38
N ASN A 152 -17.21 0.67 -0.66
CA ASN A 152 -18.65 0.40 -0.81
C ASN A 152 -19.09 0.07 -2.24
N GLU A 153 -18.23 0.28 -3.24
CA GLU A 153 -18.63 0.07 -4.64
C GLU A 153 -18.58 -1.40 -5.09
N THR A 154 -18.04 -2.29 -4.29
CA THR A 154 -17.77 -3.69 -4.70
C THR A 154 -18.80 -4.72 -4.19
N GLY A 155 -19.79 -4.33 -3.39
CA GLY A 155 -20.76 -5.27 -2.81
C GLY A 155 -20.18 -6.08 -1.63
N ASP A 156 -18.96 -6.57 -1.74
CA ASP A 156 -18.19 -7.21 -0.65
C ASP A 156 -17.16 -6.23 -0.11
N ILE A 157 -16.97 -6.22 1.21
CA ILE A 157 -16.00 -5.33 1.86
C ILE A 157 -14.59 -5.92 1.66
N PRO A 158 -13.67 -5.25 0.94
CA PRO A 158 -12.32 -5.75 0.75
C PRO A 158 -11.51 -5.69 2.05
N ASP A 159 -10.46 -6.51 2.14
CA ASP A 159 -9.43 -6.38 3.15
C ASP A 159 -8.74 -5.01 3.04
N GLN A 160 -8.45 -4.38 4.17
CA GLN A 160 -7.93 -3.01 4.22
C GLN A 160 -6.60 -2.95 4.95
N LEU A 161 -5.60 -2.38 4.30
CA LEU A 161 -4.31 -2.05 4.88
C LEU A 161 -4.09 -0.54 4.81
N VAL A 162 -3.98 0.09 5.95
CA VAL A 162 -3.59 1.49 6.05
C VAL A 162 -2.10 1.57 6.35
N MET A 163 -1.36 2.35 5.58
CA MET A 163 0.06 2.60 5.84
C MET A 163 0.27 4.01 6.36
N THR A 164 1.15 4.17 7.34
CA THR A 164 1.56 5.50 7.84
C THR A 164 3.02 5.53 8.27
N ALA A 165 3.69 6.66 7.98
CA ALA A 165 5.04 6.92 8.48
C ALA A 165 5.03 7.52 9.89
N THR A 166 3.90 8.08 10.34
CA THR A 166 3.80 8.66 11.68
C THR A 166 3.39 7.61 12.69
N PRO A 167 4.19 7.34 13.73
CA PRO A 167 3.77 6.44 14.79
C PRO A 167 2.55 7.04 15.51
N ILE A 168 1.43 6.33 15.46
CA ILE A 168 0.21 6.72 16.14
C ILE A 168 0.10 5.87 17.41
N PRO A 169 0.01 6.48 18.61
CA PRO A 169 -0.24 5.73 19.83
C PRO A 169 -1.47 4.86 19.69
N ARG A 170 -1.41 3.61 20.18
CA ARG A 170 -2.49 2.62 20.01
C ARG A 170 -3.87 3.16 20.47
N THR A 171 -3.89 3.90 21.56
CA THR A 171 -5.12 4.54 22.09
C THR A 171 -5.69 5.56 21.11
N THR A 172 -4.85 6.36 20.47
CA THR A 172 -5.25 7.34 19.46
C THR A 172 -5.69 6.65 18.16
N ALA A 173 -4.99 5.60 17.76
CA ALA A 173 -5.38 4.80 16.60
C ALA A 173 -6.77 4.18 16.76
N LEU A 174 -7.06 3.60 17.92
CA LEU A 174 -8.39 3.06 18.24
C LEU A 174 -9.48 4.12 18.24
N SER A 175 -9.18 5.35 18.73
CA SER A 175 -10.13 6.45 18.74
C SER A 175 -10.46 7.01 17.36
N ILE A 176 -9.47 7.03 16.46
CA ILE A 176 -9.60 7.60 15.10
C ILE A 176 -10.09 6.57 14.10
N TYR A 177 -9.66 5.34 14.23
CA TYR A 177 -9.83 4.30 13.22
C TYR A 177 -10.75 3.13 13.65
N GLY A 178 -11.19 3.11 14.92
CA GLY A 178 -12.00 2.03 15.46
C GLY A 178 -11.20 0.75 15.67
N ASP A 179 -11.79 -0.40 15.37
CA ASP A 179 -11.20 -1.73 15.58
C ASP A 179 -10.16 -2.08 14.51
N LEU A 180 -9.02 -1.34 14.47
CA LEU A 180 -7.88 -1.67 13.62
C LEU A 180 -6.87 -2.52 14.37
N GLU A 181 -6.46 -3.63 13.76
CA GLU A 181 -5.26 -4.35 14.14
C GLU A 181 -4.02 -3.54 13.75
N ILE A 182 -2.94 -3.59 14.55
CA ILE A 182 -1.74 -2.77 14.33
C ILE A 182 -0.53 -3.67 14.15
N SER A 183 0.16 -3.50 13.02
CA SER A 183 1.51 -4.03 12.77
C SER A 183 2.52 -2.88 12.76
N SER A 184 3.64 -3.06 13.46
CA SER A 184 4.69 -2.03 13.54
C SER A 184 6.00 -2.55 12.99
N ILE A 185 6.61 -1.77 12.09
CA ILE A 185 7.96 -2.02 11.58
C ILE A 185 8.90 -1.06 12.31
N ASN A 186 9.57 -1.58 13.35
CA ASN A 186 10.43 -0.79 14.22
C ASN A 186 11.92 -0.89 13.84
N GLU A 187 12.25 -1.73 12.86
CA GLU A 187 13.60 -1.96 12.37
C GLU A 187 13.81 -1.27 11.04
N LEU A 188 14.99 -0.68 10.89
CA LEU A 188 15.42 -0.16 9.59
C LEU A 188 16.11 -1.28 8.80
N PRO A 189 15.89 -1.35 7.47
CA PRO A 189 16.57 -2.31 6.62
C PRO A 189 18.10 -2.18 6.76
N PRO A 190 18.86 -3.28 6.69
CA PRO A 190 20.31 -3.24 6.75
C PRO A 190 20.88 -2.39 5.60
N GLY A 191 21.92 -1.60 5.91
CA GLY A 191 22.60 -0.73 4.94
C GLY A 191 22.12 0.73 4.92
N ARG A 192 21.14 1.11 5.72
CA ARG A 192 20.79 2.53 5.89
C ARG A 192 21.86 3.21 6.75
N LYS A 193 22.43 4.31 6.22
CA LYS A 193 23.38 5.15 6.96
C LYS A 193 22.66 5.91 8.07
N ASP A 194 23.31 6.04 9.23
CA ASP A 194 22.81 6.87 10.31
C ASP A 194 22.69 8.33 9.85
N ILE A 195 21.62 8.98 10.29
CA ILE A 195 21.41 10.40 10.02
C ILE A 195 22.27 11.18 11.05
N THR A 196 23.29 11.89 10.57
CA THR A 196 24.06 12.79 11.38
C THR A 196 23.46 14.19 11.32
N SER A 197 22.96 14.68 12.44
CA SER A 197 22.41 16.04 12.52
C SER A 197 23.52 17.02 12.94
N HIS A 198 23.71 18.08 12.17
CA HIS A 198 24.62 19.17 12.49
C HIS A 198 23.82 20.42 12.83
N LEU A 199 24.10 21.01 13.98
CA LEU A 199 23.60 22.34 14.33
C LEU A 199 24.50 23.38 13.65
N ILE A 200 23.97 24.16 12.72
CA ILE A 200 24.70 25.21 12.01
C ILE A 200 24.12 26.56 12.42
N GLU A 201 24.98 27.53 12.73
CA GLU A 201 24.51 28.90 12.96
C GLU A 201 23.91 29.50 11.66
N LEU A 202 22.86 30.30 11.81
CA LEU A 202 22.14 30.91 10.69
C LEU A 202 23.03 31.72 9.75
N SER A 203 24.14 32.26 10.25
CA SER A 203 25.15 33.02 9.51
C SER A 203 25.90 32.17 8.46
N LEU A 204 25.87 30.84 8.55
CA LEU A 204 26.57 29.93 7.64
C LEU A 204 25.67 29.34 6.54
N ILE A 205 24.38 29.69 6.51
CA ILE A 205 23.43 29.18 5.53
C ILE A 205 23.67 29.75 4.11
N HIS A 206 24.48 30.80 3.98
CA HIS A 206 24.75 31.49 2.72
C HIS A 206 26.15 31.20 2.12
N ILE A 207 26.80 30.12 2.55
CA ILE A 207 28.10 29.72 1.97
C ILE A 207 27.91 28.51 1.05
#